data_1e6d9e89b534a87ac6d3d1d676c30437
#
_entry.id   1e6d9e89b534a87ac6d3d1d676c30437
#
_cell.length_a   1.000
_cell.length_b   1.000
_cell.length_c   1.000
_cell.angle_alpha   90.00
_cell.angle_beta   90.00
_cell.angle_gamma   90.00
#
_symmetry.space_group_name_H-M   'P 1'
#
loop_
_entity.id
_entity.type
_entity.pdbx_description
1 polymer ?
#
loop_
_entity_poly.entity_id
_entity_poly.type
_entity_poly.pdbx_seq_one_letter_code
_entity_poly.pdbx_strand_id
1 'polypeptide(L)'
;MSLLFTICLLHFVAQLSPGPDILLIAKSAASTTRQNALKVIAGISAGIVVWVVLTLACFTVLIGQFPWIQQALMLLGGMFLAKMGWAMLKGGVHSFKNRHQTDDDTNGQVQAKNYFMLGLWTNLSNPKTLLYFSSVFSLALSSSASDYLKAQLAVIIPLQTFITFTLLMLLISQPKIKTLYQRSGSYIDMISGGLFLLFALWLWYDALILMN
;
A
#
# COMPACT_ATOMS: atom_id res chain seq x y z
N MET A 1 -18.88 -15.45 10.11
CA MET A 1 -17.45 -15.60 9.76
C MET A 1 -16.62 -15.20 10.97
N SER A 2 -15.47 -15.84 11.20
CA SER A 2 -14.60 -15.39 12.30
C SER A 2 -14.01 -14.02 11.99
N LEU A 3 -13.85 -13.17 13.00
CA LEU A 3 -13.27 -11.84 12.84
C LEU A 3 -11.86 -11.89 12.18
N LEU A 4 -11.08 -12.92 12.53
CA LEU A 4 -9.79 -13.20 11.88
C LEU A 4 -9.93 -13.36 10.36
N PHE A 5 -10.86 -14.18 9.90
CA PHE A 5 -11.08 -14.39 8.47
C PHE A 5 -11.49 -13.10 7.75
N THR A 6 -12.38 -12.33 8.38
CA THR A 6 -12.83 -11.04 7.81
C THR A 6 -11.66 -10.07 7.65
N ILE A 7 -10.80 -9.92 8.67
CA ILE A 7 -9.64 -9.03 8.62
C ILE A 7 -8.63 -9.52 7.57
N CYS A 8 -8.34 -10.82 7.50
CA CYS A 8 -7.44 -11.38 6.49
C CYS A 8 -7.98 -11.17 5.07
N LEU A 9 -9.28 -11.33 4.87
CA LEU A 9 -9.91 -11.10 3.56
C LEU A 9 -9.85 -9.62 3.17
N LEU A 10 -10.19 -8.71 4.08
CA LEU A 10 -10.08 -7.27 3.85
C LEU A 10 -8.63 -6.86 3.57
N HIS A 11 -7.67 -7.44 4.29
CA HIS A 11 -6.26 -7.20 4.06
C HIS A 11 -5.82 -7.65 2.68
N PHE A 12 -6.23 -8.85 2.26
CA PHE A 12 -5.95 -9.38 0.93
C PHE A 12 -6.48 -8.47 -0.18
N VAL A 13 -7.75 -8.05 -0.07
CA VAL A 13 -8.36 -7.12 -1.03
C VAL A 13 -7.64 -5.77 -1.04
N ALA A 14 -7.33 -5.24 0.14
CA ALA A 14 -6.57 -4.00 0.26
C ALA A 14 -5.18 -4.11 -0.38
N GLN A 15 -4.48 -5.23 -0.22
CA GLN A 15 -3.17 -5.46 -0.84
C GLN A 15 -3.23 -5.43 -2.37
N LEU A 16 -4.27 -6.03 -2.96
CA LEU A 16 -4.43 -6.11 -4.43
C LEU A 16 -4.89 -4.79 -5.06
N SER A 17 -5.37 -3.86 -4.28
CA SER A 17 -5.75 -2.55 -4.77
C SER A 17 -4.51 -1.74 -5.15
N PRO A 18 -4.51 -0.99 -6.27
CA PRO A 18 -3.36 -0.21 -6.73
C PRO A 18 -2.83 0.71 -5.63
N GLY A 19 -1.50 0.78 -5.52
CA GLY A 19 -0.84 1.59 -4.50
C GLY A 19 0.68 1.56 -4.61
N PRO A 20 1.39 2.37 -3.80
CA PRO A 20 2.86 2.45 -3.85
C PRO A 20 3.54 1.11 -3.73
N ASP A 21 3.07 0.25 -2.84
CA ASP A 21 3.66 -1.08 -2.61
C ASP A 21 3.56 -1.95 -3.86
N ILE A 22 2.35 -2.06 -4.47
CA ILE A 22 2.15 -2.84 -5.70
C ILE A 22 2.98 -2.27 -6.85
N LEU A 23 2.99 -0.95 -7.02
CA LEU A 23 3.75 -0.31 -8.08
C LEU A 23 5.26 -0.56 -7.93
N LEU A 24 5.77 -0.47 -6.70
CA LEU A 24 7.17 -0.76 -6.42
C LEU A 24 7.49 -2.23 -6.69
N ILE A 25 6.63 -3.17 -6.28
CA ILE A 25 6.81 -4.60 -6.54
C ILE A 25 6.79 -4.87 -8.04
N ALA A 26 5.83 -4.31 -8.75
CA ALA A 26 5.70 -4.49 -10.19
C ALA A 26 6.90 -3.92 -10.96
N LYS A 27 7.35 -2.71 -10.61
CA LYS A 27 8.57 -2.11 -11.18
C LYS A 27 9.80 -2.95 -10.84
N SER A 28 9.95 -3.41 -9.59
CA SER A 28 11.08 -4.24 -9.19
C SER A 28 11.08 -5.60 -9.90
N ALA A 29 9.93 -6.26 -10.03
CA ALA A 29 9.78 -7.51 -10.76
C ALA A 29 10.11 -7.38 -12.25
N ALA A 30 9.81 -6.22 -12.85
CA ALA A 30 10.04 -5.95 -14.25
C ALA A 30 11.49 -5.49 -14.56
N SER A 31 12.19 -4.85 -13.62
CA SER A 31 13.45 -4.14 -13.90
C SER A 31 14.64 -4.60 -13.06
N THR A 32 14.45 -5.48 -12.06
CA THR A 32 15.55 -5.97 -11.20
C THR A 32 15.61 -7.50 -11.17
N THR A 33 16.59 -8.04 -10.43
CA THR A 33 16.66 -9.48 -10.18
C THR A 33 15.55 -9.93 -9.20
N ARG A 34 15.14 -11.19 -9.29
CA ARG A 34 14.16 -11.77 -8.35
C ARG A 34 14.58 -11.62 -6.88
N GLN A 35 15.89 -11.76 -6.60
CA GLN A 35 16.42 -11.57 -5.25
C GLN A 35 16.22 -10.14 -4.74
N ASN A 36 16.45 -9.14 -5.58
CA ASN A 36 16.25 -7.75 -5.22
C ASN A 36 14.75 -7.43 -5.03
N ALA A 37 13.88 -7.96 -5.90
CA ALA A 37 12.44 -7.84 -5.72
C ALA A 37 11.96 -8.51 -4.41
N LEU A 38 12.51 -9.67 -4.04
CA LEU A 38 12.20 -10.32 -2.75
C LEU A 38 12.68 -9.49 -1.55
N LYS A 39 13.84 -8.80 -1.66
CA LYS A 39 14.29 -7.86 -0.61
C LYS A 39 13.32 -6.69 -0.45
N VAL A 40 12.79 -6.16 -1.55
CA VAL A 40 11.74 -5.12 -1.50
C VAL A 40 10.51 -5.65 -0.77
N ILE A 41 10.03 -6.84 -1.12
CA ILE A 41 8.85 -7.47 -0.49
C ILE A 41 9.10 -7.72 1.01
N ALA A 42 10.29 -8.21 1.38
CA ALA A 42 10.67 -8.38 2.78
C ALA A 42 10.66 -7.04 3.54
N GLY A 43 11.13 -5.97 2.92
CA GLY A 43 11.07 -4.62 3.48
C GLY A 43 9.65 -4.13 3.68
N ILE A 44 8.76 -4.31 2.69
CA ILE A 44 7.34 -3.98 2.80
C ILE A 44 6.70 -4.77 3.94
N SER A 45 6.95 -6.10 4.01
CA SER A 45 6.40 -6.96 5.06
C SER A 45 6.91 -6.57 6.46
N ALA A 46 8.15 -6.13 6.58
CA ALA A 46 8.68 -5.57 7.82
C ALA A 46 7.97 -4.26 8.20
N GLY A 47 7.64 -3.41 7.23
CA GLY A 47 6.81 -2.22 7.45
C GLY A 47 5.41 -2.58 7.97
N ILE A 48 4.81 -3.63 7.43
CA ILE A 48 3.53 -4.17 7.94
C ILE A 48 3.67 -4.64 9.40
N VAL A 49 4.77 -5.30 9.77
CA VAL A 49 5.03 -5.65 11.19
C VAL A 49 5.03 -4.40 12.06
N VAL A 50 5.72 -3.34 11.64
CA VAL A 50 5.73 -2.06 12.38
C VAL A 50 4.32 -1.52 12.54
N TRP A 51 3.52 -1.48 11.47
CA TRP A 51 2.13 -1.01 11.53
C TRP A 51 1.26 -1.86 12.46
N VAL A 52 1.38 -3.18 12.40
CA VAL A 52 0.64 -4.10 13.29
C VAL A 52 1.01 -3.82 14.74
N VAL A 53 2.30 -3.75 15.07
CA VAL A 53 2.78 -3.50 16.43
C VAL A 53 2.30 -2.13 16.92
N LEU A 54 2.46 -1.08 16.13
CA LEU A 54 1.98 0.26 16.47
C LEU A 54 0.47 0.28 16.72
N THR A 55 -0.30 -0.39 15.88
CA THR A 55 -1.75 -0.43 16.02
C THR A 55 -2.16 -1.21 17.25
N LEU A 56 -1.57 -2.38 17.49
CA LEU A 56 -1.90 -3.20 18.67
C LEU A 56 -1.45 -2.57 19.99
N ALA A 57 -0.32 -1.84 20.00
CA ALA A 57 0.25 -1.26 21.21
C ALA A 57 -0.26 0.16 21.54
N CYS A 58 -0.45 1.00 20.54
CA CYS A 58 -0.63 2.45 20.76
C CYS A 58 -2.02 2.97 20.35
N PHE A 59 -2.60 2.45 19.27
CA PHE A 59 -3.79 3.06 18.68
C PHE A 59 -5.03 2.95 19.56
N THR A 60 -5.19 1.85 20.30
CA THR A 60 -6.36 1.61 21.16
C THR A 60 -6.44 2.63 22.29
N VAL A 61 -5.29 2.93 22.88
CA VAL A 61 -5.21 3.88 23.99
C VAL A 61 -5.29 5.33 23.49
N LEU A 62 -4.61 5.61 22.39
CA LEU A 62 -4.48 6.97 21.86
C LEU A 62 -5.79 7.49 21.25
N ILE A 63 -6.46 6.70 20.42
CA ILE A 63 -7.74 7.10 19.81
C ILE A 63 -8.85 7.17 20.86
N GLY A 64 -8.85 6.26 21.85
CA GLY A 64 -9.83 6.29 22.93
C GLY A 64 -9.71 7.56 23.80
N GLN A 65 -8.49 8.08 24.02
CA GLN A 65 -8.27 9.28 24.80
C GLN A 65 -8.34 10.57 23.97
N PHE A 66 -7.96 10.51 22.69
CA PHE A 66 -7.85 11.68 21.80
C PHE A 66 -8.47 11.40 20.44
N PRO A 67 -9.81 11.43 20.30
CA PRO A 67 -10.50 11.14 19.02
C PRO A 67 -10.05 12.03 17.86
N TRP A 68 -9.62 13.27 18.13
CA TRP A 68 -9.13 14.20 17.12
C TRP A 68 -7.87 13.69 16.37
N ILE A 69 -7.10 12.76 16.98
CA ILE A 69 -5.93 12.15 16.34
C ILE A 69 -6.34 11.35 15.10
N GLN A 70 -7.47 10.63 15.18
CA GLN A 70 -8.01 9.91 14.01
C GLN A 70 -8.32 10.88 12.87
N GLN A 71 -8.97 11.98 13.18
CA GLN A 71 -9.30 13.04 12.20
C GLN A 71 -8.04 13.64 11.57
N ALA A 72 -7.06 13.99 12.40
CA ALA A 72 -5.79 14.52 11.93
C ALA A 72 -5.07 13.54 10.99
N LEU A 73 -5.05 12.26 11.33
CA LEU A 73 -4.48 11.21 10.48
C LEU A 73 -5.23 11.06 9.15
N MET A 74 -6.56 11.15 9.16
CA MET A 74 -7.37 11.10 7.94
C MET A 74 -7.12 12.32 7.05
N LEU A 75 -7.02 13.53 7.61
CA LEU A 75 -6.71 14.74 6.87
C LEU A 75 -5.31 14.71 6.25
N LEU A 76 -4.29 14.36 7.04
CA LEU A 76 -2.90 14.25 6.58
C LEU A 76 -2.73 13.12 5.56
N GLY A 77 -3.33 11.96 5.82
CA GLY A 77 -3.33 10.83 4.90
C GLY A 77 -4.02 11.16 3.57
N GLY A 78 -5.17 11.85 3.62
CA GLY A 78 -5.88 12.34 2.45
C GLY A 78 -5.04 13.32 1.63
N MET A 79 -4.34 14.25 2.28
CA MET A 79 -3.45 15.21 1.61
C MET A 79 -2.28 14.50 0.90
N PHE A 80 -1.69 13.49 1.55
CA PHE A 80 -0.61 12.71 0.96
C PHE A 80 -1.12 11.86 -0.21
N LEU A 81 -2.29 11.22 -0.09
CA LEU A 81 -2.95 10.47 -1.19
C LEU A 81 -3.25 11.38 -2.38
N ALA A 82 -3.77 12.59 -2.13
CA ALA A 82 -4.04 13.56 -3.18
C ALA A 82 -2.77 13.97 -3.93
N LYS A 83 -1.69 14.28 -3.19
CA LYS A 83 -0.39 14.62 -3.78
C LYS A 83 0.15 13.47 -4.64
N MET A 84 0.08 12.24 -4.14
CA MET A 84 0.60 11.07 -4.84
C MET A 84 -0.28 10.72 -6.05
N GLY A 85 -1.61 10.72 -5.88
CA GLY A 85 -2.57 10.49 -6.96
C GLY A 85 -2.41 11.49 -8.10
N TRP A 86 -2.21 12.77 -7.77
CA TRP A 86 -1.93 13.81 -8.76
C TRP A 86 -0.62 13.58 -9.50
N ALA A 87 0.47 13.24 -8.80
CA ALA A 87 1.76 12.96 -9.41
C ALA A 87 1.70 11.76 -10.38
N MET A 88 1.00 10.69 -9.98
CA MET A 88 0.79 9.50 -10.83
C MET A 88 -0.07 9.83 -12.05
N LEU A 89 -1.19 10.55 -11.87
CA LEU A 89 -2.06 10.95 -12.95
C LEU A 89 -1.31 11.81 -13.97
N LYS A 90 -0.58 12.83 -13.50
CA LYS A 90 0.23 13.70 -14.34
C LYS A 90 1.33 12.92 -15.08
N GLY A 91 2.04 12.03 -14.38
CA GLY A 91 3.08 11.16 -14.95
C GLY A 91 2.52 10.22 -16.02
N GLY A 92 1.37 9.57 -15.73
CA GLY A 92 0.70 8.69 -16.67
C GLY A 92 0.23 9.42 -17.94
N VAL A 93 -0.38 10.60 -17.80
CA VAL A 93 -0.82 11.43 -18.93
C VAL A 93 0.40 11.90 -19.75
N HIS A 94 1.49 12.31 -19.11
CA HIS A 94 2.71 12.72 -19.79
C HIS A 94 3.32 11.57 -20.61
N SER A 95 3.47 10.40 -19.99
CA SER A 95 3.99 9.20 -20.67
C SER A 95 3.06 8.73 -21.80
N PHE A 96 1.75 8.87 -21.63
CA PHE A 96 0.79 8.56 -22.70
C PHE A 96 0.93 9.47 -23.91
N LYS A 97 1.05 10.79 -23.69
CA LYS A 97 1.22 11.78 -24.77
C LYS A 97 2.53 11.61 -25.52
N ASN A 98 3.61 11.25 -24.81
CA ASN A 98 4.95 11.14 -25.40
C ASN A 98 5.28 9.72 -25.89
N ARG A 99 4.31 8.82 -25.95
CA ARG A 99 4.48 7.39 -26.33
C ARG A 99 5.05 7.20 -27.72
N HIS A 100 4.92 8.18 -28.61
CA HIS A 100 5.49 8.14 -29.98
C HIS A 100 6.92 8.69 -30.09
N GLN A 101 7.49 9.26 -29.01
CA GLN A 101 8.82 9.88 -29.05
C GLN A 101 9.89 9.14 -28.26
N THR A 102 9.52 8.11 -27.48
CA THR A 102 10.47 7.45 -26.59
C THR A 102 10.32 5.94 -26.62
N ASP A 103 10.89 5.31 -27.64
CA ASP A 103 11.17 3.86 -27.60
C ASP A 103 12.33 3.49 -26.65
N ASP A 104 13.05 4.47 -26.10
CA ASP A 104 14.33 4.21 -25.41
C ASP A 104 14.38 4.55 -23.91
N ASP A 105 13.40 5.29 -23.33
CA ASP A 105 13.55 5.82 -21.96
C ASP A 105 12.60 5.21 -20.91
N THR A 106 11.80 4.19 -21.23
CA THR A 106 10.85 3.57 -20.28
C THR A 106 11.46 2.50 -19.38
N ASN A 107 12.75 2.25 -19.46
CA ASN A 107 13.49 1.38 -18.54
C ASN A 107 14.03 2.16 -17.33
N GLY A 108 13.18 2.87 -16.61
CA GLY A 108 13.51 3.35 -15.26
C GLY A 108 13.81 2.15 -14.36
N GLN A 109 15.06 1.64 -14.46
CA GLN A 109 15.51 0.57 -13.58
C GLN A 109 15.38 1.04 -12.14
N VAL A 110 14.73 0.23 -11.31
CA VAL A 110 14.73 0.47 -9.87
C VAL A 110 16.15 0.22 -9.38
N GLN A 111 16.93 1.29 -9.24
CA GLN A 111 18.24 1.24 -8.63
C GLN A 111 18.15 1.71 -7.18
N ALA A 112 18.56 0.88 -6.25
CA ALA A 112 18.62 1.23 -4.84
C ALA A 112 19.90 0.66 -4.22
N LYS A 113 20.53 1.43 -3.34
CA LYS A 113 21.66 0.94 -2.53
C LYS A 113 21.21 -0.20 -1.61
N ASN A 114 19.96 -0.16 -1.15
CA ASN A 114 19.38 -1.17 -0.29
C ASN A 114 17.89 -1.37 -0.64
N TYR A 115 17.60 -2.49 -1.29
CA TYR A 115 16.23 -2.83 -1.74
C TYR A 115 15.28 -3.15 -0.57
N PHE A 116 15.78 -3.69 0.54
CA PHE A 116 14.97 -3.90 1.74
C PHE A 116 14.51 -2.55 2.32
N MET A 117 15.43 -1.60 2.49
CA MET A 117 15.09 -0.26 2.98
C MET A 117 14.15 0.50 2.04
N LEU A 118 14.32 0.31 0.72
CA LEU A 118 13.39 0.87 -0.26
C LEU A 118 11.95 0.37 -0.01
N GLY A 119 11.77 -0.94 0.15
CA GLY A 119 10.47 -1.54 0.47
C GLY A 119 9.92 -1.06 1.81
N LEU A 120 10.75 -1.07 2.86
CA LEU A 120 10.37 -0.63 4.20
C LEU A 120 9.86 0.82 4.22
N TRP A 121 10.64 1.74 3.67
CA TRP A 121 10.26 3.15 3.66
C TRP A 121 9.07 3.42 2.77
N THR A 122 8.94 2.72 1.63
CA THR A 122 7.75 2.83 0.77
C THR A 122 6.49 2.46 1.53
N ASN A 123 6.51 1.34 2.26
CA ASN A 123 5.35 0.89 3.04
C ASN A 123 5.06 1.80 4.23
N LEU A 124 6.08 2.21 4.99
CA LEU A 124 5.90 3.11 6.14
C LEU A 124 5.39 4.50 5.72
N SER A 125 5.76 4.97 4.53
CA SER A 125 5.26 6.22 3.95
C SER A 125 4.00 6.04 3.12
N ASN A 126 3.44 4.82 3.06
CA ASN A 126 2.27 4.52 2.26
C ASN A 126 0.99 4.94 3.02
N PRO A 127 0.30 5.99 2.59
CA PRO A 127 -0.89 6.46 3.28
C PRO A 127 -2.04 5.46 3.23
N LYS A 128 -2.09 4.63 2.18
CA LYS A 128 -3.08 3.55 2.08
C LYS A 128 -2.88 2.54 3.22
N THR A 129 -1.63 2.19 3.53
CA THR A 129 -1.29 1.30 4.65
C THR A 129 -1.66 1.95 5.98
N LEU A 130 -1.31 3.22 6.18
CA LEU A 130 -1.69 3.98 7.37
C LEU A 130 -3.21 3.94 7.59
N LEU A 131 -3.99 4.21 6.53
CA LEU A 131 -5.44 4.24 6.61
C LEU A 131 -6.07 2.86 6.83
N TYR A 132 -5.54 1.84 6.18
CA TYR A 132 -5.95 0.47 6.42
C TYR A 132 -5.77 0.11 7.90
N PHE A 133 -4.59 0.38 8.46
CA PHE A 133 -4.31 0.05 9.85
C PHE A 133 -5.08 0.92 10.84
N SER A 134 -5.31 2.19 10.53
CA SER A 134 -6.11 3.06 11.40
C SER A 134 -7.61 2.73 11.39
N SER A 135 -8.17 2.31 10.26
CA SER A 135 -9.61 2.06 10.11
C SER A 135 -10.00 0.59 10.28
N VAL A 136 -9.43 -0.29 9.46
CA VAL A 136 -9.83 -1.71 9.43
C VAL A 136 -9.28 -2.46 10.63
N PHE A 137 -8.03 -2.17 11.02
CA PHE A 137 -7.41 -2.83 12.15
C PHE A 137 -7.97 -2.37 13.50
N SER A 138 -8.57 -1.17 13.55
CA SER A 138 -9.30 -0.71 14.74
C SER A 138 -10.51 -1.59 15.07
N LEU A 139 -11.11 -2.28 14.09
CA LEU A 139 -12.14 -3.29 14.34
C LEU A 139 -11.61 -4.48 15.14
N ALA A 140 -10.34 -4.86 14.93
CA ALA A 140 -9.68 -5.92 15.71
C ALA A 140 -9.32 -5.48 17.13
N LEU A 141 -9.37 -4.19 17.40
CA LEU A 141 -9.01 -3.57 18.67
C LEU A 141 -10.23 -3.27 19.53
N SER A 142 -11.45 -3.62 19.06
CA SER A 142 -12.62 -3.50 19.89
C SER A 142 -12.39 -4.23 21.22
N SER A 143 -12.98 -3.72 22.29
CA SER A 143 -12.82 -4.25 23.68
C SER A 143 -13.13 -5.74 23.85
N SER A 144 -13.70 -6.36 22.81
CA SER A 144 -14.03 -7.79 22.75
C SER A 144 -12.97 -8.69 22.09
N ALA A 145 -11.89 -8.10 21.50
CA ALA A 145 -10.87 -8.90 20.84
C ALA A 145 -9.93 -9.55 21.85
N SER A 146 -9.84 -10.88 21.82
CA SER A 146 -8.95 -11.63 22.69
C SER A 146 -7.48 -11.37 22.35
N ASP A 147 -6.58 -11.47 23.35
CA ASP A 147 -5.14 -11.34 23.12
C ASP A 147 -4.60 -12.42 22.17
N TYR A 148 -5.25 -13.59 22.14
CA TYR A 148 -4.99 -14.65 21.19
C TYR A 148 -5.23 -14.20 19.73
N LEU A 149 -6.34 -13.52 19.46
CA LEU A 149 -6.65 -12.96 18.14
C LEU A 149 -5.62 -11.91 17.74
N LYS A 150 -5.21 -11.04 18.66
CA LYS A 150 -4.18 -10.02 18.41
C LYS A 150 -2.84 -10.67 18.03
N ALA A 151 -2.44 -11.71 18.77
CA ALA A 151 -1.22 -12.47 18.48
C ALA A 151 -1.28 -13.17 17.11
N GLN A 152 -2.44 -13.76 16.75
CA GLN A 152 -2.64 -14.35 15.43
C GLN A 152 -2.50 -13.31 14.32
N LEU A 153 -3.12 -12.14 14.46
CA LEU A 153 -3.04 -11.07 13.47
C LEU A 153 -1.61 -10.53 13.33
N ALA A 154 -0.86 -10.44 14.42
CA ALA A 154 0.52 -9.98 14.40
C ALA A 154 1.45 -10.87 13.56
N VAL A 155 1.13 -12.16 13.42
CA VAL A 155 1.90 -13.11 12.62
C VAL A 155 1.30 -13.29 11.23
N ILE A 156 -0.02 -13.48 11.16
CA ILE A 156 -0.70 -13.85 9.89
C ILE A 156 -0.66 -12.70 8.89
N ILE A 157 -0.87 -11.45 9.31
CA ILE A 157 -0.95 -10.30 8.40
C ILE A 157 0.39 -10.03 7.68
N PRO A 158 1.55 -9.96 8.36
CA PRO A 158 2.84 -9.82 7.66
C PRO A 158 3.18 -11.02 6.77
N LEU A 159 2.88 -12.23 7.24
CA LEU A 159 3.11 -13.45 6.45
C LEU A 159 2.24 -13.49 5.20
N GLN A 160 0.97 -13.16 5.31
CA GLN A 160 0.05 -13.02 4.19
C GLN A 160 0.57 -11.97 3.19
N THR A 161 1.07 -10.83 3.67
CA THR A 161 1.68 -9.80 2.84
C THR A 161 2.84 -10.35 2.04
N PHE A 162 3.77 -11.01 2.71
CA PHE A 162 4.96 -11.59 2.06
C PHE A 162 4.57 -12.61 0.99
N ILE A 163 3.65 -13.52 1.30
CA ILE A 163 3.19 -14.56 0.36
C ILE A 163 2.46 -13.93 -0.83
N THR A 164 1.48 -13.05 -0.59
CA THR A 164 0.68 -12.42 -1.64
C THR A 164 1.56 -11.63 -2.60
N PHE A 165 2.48 -10.83 -2.08
CA PHE A 165 3.36 -10.01 -2.91
C PHE A 165 4.45 -10.82 -3.62
N THR A 166 4.89 -11.93 -3.02
CA THR A 166 5.78 -12.88 -3.73
C THR A 166 5.07 -13.55 -4.89
N LEU A 167 3.83 -14.00 -4.71
CA LEU A 167 3.03 -14.56 -5.81
C LEU A 167 2.79 -13.51 -6.92
N LEU A 168 2.45 -12.29 -6.55
CA LEU A 168 2.28 -11.19 -7.50
C LEU A 168 3.58 -10.90 -8.27
N MET A 169 4.72 -10.84 -7.58
CA MET A 169 6.04 -10.67 -8.18
C MET A 169 6.36 -11.78 -9.19
N LEU A 170 6.09 -13.04 -8.83
CA LEU A 170 6.30 -14.18 -9.72
C LEU A 170 5.42 -14.10 -10.97
N LEU A 171 4.15 -13.70 -10.82
CA LEU A 171 3.25 -13.50 -11.95
C LEU A 171 3.76 -12.40 -12.88
N ILE A 172 4.12 -11.22 -12.33
CA ILE A 172 4.60 -10.08 -13.14
C ILE A 172 5.96 -10.38 -13.78
N SER A 173 6.79 -11.24 -13.17
CA SER A 173 8.08 -11.65 -13.74
C SER A 173 7.95 -12.55 -14.98
N GLN A 174 6.75 -13.05 -15.30
CA GLN A 174 6.53 -13.81 -16.53
C GLN A 174 6.71 -12.91 -17.76
N PRO A 175 7.44 -13.34 -18.83
CA PRO A 175 7.77 -12.47 -19.96
C PRO A 175 6.55 -11.80 -20.61
N LYS A 176 5.47 -12.55 -20.80
CA LYS A 176 4.23 -12.03 -21.40
C LYS A 176 3.56 -10.95 -20.52
N ILE A 177 3.50 -11.20 -19.22
CA ILE A 177 2.87 -10.29 -18.26
C ILE A 177 3.75 -9.05 -18.05
N LYS A 178 5.08 -9.25 -17.98
CA LYS A 178 6.06 -8.17 -17.91
C LYS A 178 5.90 -7.20 -19.10
N THR A 179 5.84 -7.73 -20.32
CA THR A 179 5.65 -6.91 -21.54
C THR A 179 4.31 -6.17 -21.52
N LEU A 180 3.24 -6.87 -21.11
CA LEU A 180 1.92 -6.24 -20.97
C LEU A 180 1.94 -5.13 -19.93
N TYR A 181 2.54 -5.36 -18.76
CA TYR A 181 2.68 -4.37 -17.70
C TYR A 181 3.48 -3.14 -18.18
N GLN A 182 4.60 -3.35 -18.85
CA GLN A 182 5.43 -2.26 -19.42
C GLN A 182 4.65 -1.44 -20.45
N ARG A 183 3.89 -2.08 -21.33
CA ARG A 183 3.03 -1.40 -22.32
C ARG A 183 1.85 -0.67 -21.70
N SER A 184 1.36 -1.13 -20.58
CA SER A 184 0.18 -0.58 -19.89
C SER A 184 0.53 0.40 -18.76
N GLY A 185 1.81 0.68 -18.54
CA GLY A 185 2.29 1.50 -17.42
C GLY A 185 1.58 2.85 -17.30
N SER A 186 1.44 3.57 -18.41
CA SER A 186 0.75 4.87 -18.43
C SER A 186 -0.73 4.76 -17.99
N TYR A 187 -1.44 3.72 -18.43
CA TYR A 187 -2.83 3.47 -18.01
C TYR A 187 -2.91 3.10 -16.54
N ILE A 188 -1.99 2.26 -16.05
CA ILE A 188 -1.92 1.86 -14.65
C ILE A 188 -1.69 3.08 -13.76
N ASP A 189 -0.75 3.96 -14.15
CA ASP A 189 -0.46 5.20 -13.41
C ASP A 189 -1.67 6.15 -13.42
N MET A 190 -2.37 6.32 -14.56
CA MET A 190 -3.57 7.16 -14.62
C MET A 190 -4.72 6.62 -13.78
N ILE A 191 -5.02 5.32 -13.88
CA ILE A 191 -6.10 4.68 -13.11
C ILE A 191 -5.79 4.73 -11.62
N SER A 192 -4.57 4.35 -11.23
CA SER A 192 -4.14 4.37 -9.82
C SER A 192 -4.14 5.79 -9.25
N GLY A 193 -3.68 6.77 -10.04
CA GLY A 193 -3.71 8.17 -9.66
C GLY A 193 -5.14 8.67 -9.44
N GLY A 194 -6.08 8.33 -10.35
CA GLY A 194 -7.49 8.65 -10.20
C GLY A 194 -8.12 8.02 -8.95
N LEU A 195 -7.85 6.75 -8.70
CA LEU A 195 -8.33 6.05 -7.50
C LEU A 195 -7.79 6.69 -6.21
N PHE A 196 -6.51 7.10 -6.18
CA PHE A 196 -5.96 7.77 -5.01
C PHE A 196 -6.59 9.13 -4.75
N LEU A 197 -6.92 9.90 -5.80
CA LEU A 197 -7.65 11.15 -5.64
C LEU A 197 -9.06 10.91 -5.09
N LEU A 198 -9.77 9.89 -5.57
CA LEU A 198 -11.09 9.52 -5.04
C LEU A 198 -11.01 9.09 -3.57
N PHE A 199 -10.00 8.28 -3.20
CA PHE A 199 -9.78 7.91 -1.80
C PHE A 199 -9.42 9.11 -0.92
N ALA A 200 -8.62 10.05 -1.42
CA ALA A 200 -8.30 11.28 -0.70
C ALA A 200 -9.55 12.11 -0.40
N LEU A 201 -10.43 12.27 -1.40
CA LEU A 201 -11.70 12.97 -1.24
C LEU A 201 -12.62 12.26 -0.25
N TRP A 202 -12.72 10.94 -0.34
CA TRP A 202 -13.51 10.15 0.60
C TRP A 202 -13.01 10.29 2.05
N LEU A 203 -11.69 10.27 2.26
CA LEU A 203 -11.11 10.47 3.58
C LEU A 203 -11.38 11.85 4.16
N TRP A 204 -11.28 12.89 3.35
CA TRP A 204 -11.60 14.24 3.79
C TRP A 204 -13.09 14.37 4.11
N TYR A 205 -13.95 13.74 3.33
CA TYR A 205 -15.38 13.70 3.63
C TYR A 205 -15.66 13.00 4.97
N ASP A 206 -15.08 11.82 5.21
CA ASP A 206 -15.23 11.10 6.49
C ASP A 206 -14.64 11.90 7.67
N ALA A 207 -13.46 12.52 7.50
CA ALA A 207 -12.87 13.36 8.53
C ALA A 207 -13.78 14.54 8.91
N LEU A 208 -14.44 15.17 7.94
CA LEU A 208 -15.37 16.28 8.16
C LEU A 208 -16.66 15.83 8.85
N ILE A 209 -17.19 14.64 8.53
CA ILE A 209 -18.37 14.07 9.22
C ILE A 209 -18.05 13.78 10.69
N LEU A 210 -16.86 13.27 11.00
CA LEU A 210 -16.44 13.01 12.37
C LEU A 210 -16.18 14.30 13.19
N MET A 211 -16.17 15.47 12.53
CA MET A 211 -16.05 16.78 13.19
C MET A 211 -17.40 17.35 13.64
N ASN A 212 -18.51 16.83 13.12
CA ASN A 212 -19.89 17.24 13.46
C ASN A 212 -20.53 16.20 14.38
#